data_c52276a9e1a92c9a01f4dc3f9076846d
#
_entry.id   c52276a9e1a92c9a01f4dc3f9076846d
#
_cell.length_a   1.000
_cell.length_b   1.000
_cell.length_c   1.000
_cell.angle_alpha   90.00
_cell.angle_beta   90.00
_cell.angle_gamma   90.00
#
_symmetry.space_group_name_H-M   'P 1'
#
loop_
_entity.id
_entity.type
_entity.pdbx_description
1 polymer ?
#
loop_
_entity_poly.entity_id
_entity_poly.type
_entity_poly.pdbx_seq_one_letter_code
_entity_poly.pdbx_strand_id
1 'polypeptide(L)'
;VVNGLYDTLQSLRSQPGIRAVIVTGEHPGHFITHYSLAEIHRVAAQTLALKPWLRGAFPLAIRATMALARHWIRWDRKGSHESRTYRWLRDTPIEGALLYARANRLIQTLRHYPLPVIAAIDGDAQGYGMELALACDFRLMTRGTCRMGQIETLVGLIPGSGGIHHLVKLVGRASATKLCLLGERLDADSACQAGLIHQACDADNLEHTANQLALQLAQKSPATLSAIKACLLDSEATSLELALARSEPRFMDAACTPQAQHSYARQQQHLAGGHSSAQYLEQQSTVDQNGNP
;
A
#
# COMPACT_ATOMS: atom_id res chain seq x y z
N VAL A 1 13.16 1.20 -8.80
CA VAL A 1 12.21 0.59 -7.85
C VAL A 1 10.77 0.97 -8.19
N VAL A 2 10.36 2.28 -8.18
CA VAL A 2 8.96 2.72 -8.32
C VAL A 2 8.29 2.19 -9.60
N ASN A 3 8.95 2.36 -10.77
CA ASN A 3 8.40 1.89 -12.04
C ASN A 3 8.38 0.35 -12.13
N GLY A 4 9.48 -0.31 -11.75
CA GLY A 4 9.54 -1.77 -11.79
C GLY A 4 8.47 -2.43 -10.93
N LEU A 5 8.28 -1.95 -9.69
CA LEU A 5 7.22 -2.48 -8.83
C LEU A 5 5.81 -2.19 -9.39
N TYR A 6 5.59 -0.99 -9.95
CA TYR A 6 4.32 -0.67 -10.60
C TYR A 6 4.03 -1.61 -11.78
N ASP A 7 5.01 -1.82 -12.67
CA ASP A 7 4.85 -2.66 -13.85
C ASP A 7 4.63 -4.13 -13.46
N THR A 8 5.35 -4.61 -12.43
CA THR A 8 5.14 -5.94 -11.85
C THR A 8 3.72 -6.10 -11.32
N LEU A 9 3.21 -5.14 -10.53
CA LEU A 9 1.84 -5.18 -10.02
C LEU A 9 0.81 -5.20 -11.14
N GLN A 10 1.02 -4.43 -12.23
CA GLN A 10 0.12 -4.45 -13.39
C GLN A 10 0.15 -5.81 -14.11
N SER A 11 1.33 -6.41 -14.25
CA SER A 11 1.49 -7.74 -14.84
C SER A 11 0.80 -8.81 -14.00
N LEU A 12 1.01 -8.82 -12.68
CA LEU A 12 0.41 -9.79 -11.77
C LEU A 12 -1.12 -9.69 -11.72
N ARG A 13 -1.68 -8.50 -11.92
CA ARG A 13 -3.14 -8.28 -11.90
C ARG A 13 -3.89 -9.10 -12.94
N SER A 14 -3.26 -9.38 -14.08
CA SER A 14 -3.87 -10.12 -15.20
C SER A 14 -3.50 -11.61 -15.19
N GLN A 15 -2.65 -12.05 -14.28
CA GLN A 15 -2.24 -13.46 -14.21
C GLN A 15 -3.26 -14.29 -13.44
N PRO A 16 -3.80 -15.36 -14.04
CA PRO A 16 -4.68 -16.28 -13.32
C PRO A 16 -3.89 -17.03 -12.23
N GLY A 17 -4.54 -17.31 -11.12
CA GLY A 17 -3.96 -18.08 -10.01
C GLY A 17 -3.26 -17.24 -8.94
N ILE A 18 -2.93 -15.97 -9.19
CA ILE A 18 -2.41 -15.08 -8.14
C ILE A 18 -3.52 -14.74 -7.15
N ARG A 19 -3.25 -14.91 -5.84
CA ARG A 19 -4.25 -14.74 -4.77
C ARG A 19 -3.86 -13.66 -3.75
N ALA A 20 -2.57 -13.44 -3.55
CA ALA A 20 -2.02 -12.40 -2.70
C ALA A 20 -0.67 -11.95 -3.25
N VAL A 21 -0.19 -10.80 -2.83
CA VAL A 21 1.12 -10.25 -3.20
C VAL A 21 1.90 -9.95 -1.93
N ILE A 22 3.14 -10.42 -1.86
CA ILE A 22 4.09 -10.06 -0.80
C ILE A 22 5.11 -9.08 -1.42
N VAL A 23 5.26 -7.93 -0.79
CA VAL A 23 6.27 -6.92 -1.14
C VAL A 23 7.36 -6.96 -0.07
N THR A 24 8.58 -7.26 -0.49
CA THR A 24 9.74 -7.32 0.41
C THR A 24 10.96 -6.67 -0.24
N GLY A 25 12.05 -6.52 0.50
CA GLY A 25 13.34 -6.08 -0.03
C GLY A 25 14.00 -7.16 -0.89
N GLU A 26 14.87 -6.73 -1.80
CA GLU A 26 15.64 -7.64 -2.67
C GLU A 26 16.71 -8.41 -1.90
N HIS A 27 17.24 -7.81 -0.84
CA HIS A 27 18.30 -8.39 -0.02
C HIS A 27 17.88 -8.44 1.46
N PRO A 28 18.31 -9.45 2.22
CA PRO A 28 18.09 -9.51 3.66
C PRO A 28 18.57 -8.24 4.38
N GLY A 29 17.82 -7.79 5.35
CA GLY A 29 18.11 -6.55 6.09
C GLY A 29 17.86 -5.27 5.33
N HIS A 30 17.23 -5.32 4.15
CA HIS A 30 16.91 -4.16 3.33
C HIS A 30 15.43 -4.14 2.95
N PHE A 31 14.81 -2.99 3.13
CA PHE A 31 13.49 -2.68 2.57
C PHE A 31 13.61 -1.42 1.71
N ILE A 32 12.77 -0.43 1.88
CA ILE A 32 12.90 0.86 1.19
C ILE A 32 13.16 1.93 2.26
N THR A 33 14.40 2.47 2.28
CA THR A 33 14.75 3.46 3.29
C THR A 33 14.09 4.81 3.03
N HIS A 34 14.19 5.35 1.81
CA HIS A 34 13.59 6.64 1.43
C HIS A 34 13.61 6.82 -0.09
N TYR A 35 12.93 7.86 -0.58
CA TYR A 35 13.07 8.29 -1.96
C TYR A 35 14.46 8.94 -2.20
N SER A 36 14.95 8.93 -3.45
CA SER A 36 16.27 9.46 -3.78
C SER A 36 16.40 10.96 -3.43
N LEU A 37 17.14 11.25 -2.36
CA LEU A 37 17.40 12.64 -1.95
C LEU A 37 18.19 13.41 -3.03
N ALA A 38 19.05 12.73 -3.80
CA ALA A 38 19.77 13.34 -4.90
C ALA A 38 18.84 13.81 -6.02
N GLU A 39 17.80 13.03 -6.34
CA GLU A 39 16.77 13.44 -7.31
C GLU A 39 15.95 14.62 -6.78
N ILE A 40 15.52 14.58 -5.52
CA ILE A 40 14.79 15.69 -4.89
C ILE A 40 15.63 16.96 -4.89
N HIS A 41 16.90 16.86 -4.48
CA HIS A 41 17.80 18.02 -4.45
C HIS A 41 18.01 18.62 -5.85
N ARG A 42 18.24 17.79 -6.87
CA ARG A 42 18.39 18.23 -8.25
C ARG A 42 17.16 19.01 -8.73
N VAL A 43 15.98 18.47 -8.55
CA VAL A 43 14.72 19.11 -8.94
C VAL A 43 14.47 20.41 -8.17
N ALA A 44 14.76 20.44 -6.87
CA ALA A 44 14.66 21.64 -6.04
C ALA A 44 15.64 22.74 -6.52
N ALA A 45 16.89 22.38 -6.82
CA ALA A 45 17.88 23.32 -7.33
C ALA A 45 17.47 23.94 -8.69
N GLN A 46 16.94 23.13 -9.61
CA GLN A 46 16.41 23.61 -10.89
C GLN A 46 15.24 24.59 -10.68
N THR A 47 14.36 24.28 -9.73
CA THR A 47 13.24 25.15 -9.37
C THR A 47 13.73 26.49 -8.78
N LEU A 48 14.72 26.45 -7.91
CA LEU A 48 15.30 27.63 -7.31
C LEU A 48 16.04 28.51 -8.33
N ALA A 49 16.57 27.94 -9.40
CA ALA A 49 17.22 28.69 -10.50
C ALA A 49 16.22 29.50 -11.35
N LEU A 50 14.90 29.27 -11.22
CA LEU A 50 13.90 30.06 -11.91
C LEU A 50 13.87 31.52 -11.41
N LYS A 51 13.57 32.44 -12.34
CA LYS A 51 13.46 33.88 -12.02
C LYS A 51 12.39 34.12 -10.92
N PRO A 52 12.59 35.10 -10.01
CA PRO A 52 11.69 35.31 -8.86
C PRO A 52 10.22 35.50 -9.24
N TRP A 53 9.89 36.16 -10.36
CA TRP A 53 8.53 36.37 -10.82
C TRP A 53 7.86 35.06 -11.28
N LEU A 54 8.61 34.09 -11.83
CA LEU A 54 8.14 32.75 -12.14
C LEU A 54 7.87 31.94 -10.88
N ARG A 55 8.60 32.18 -9.79
CA ARG A 55 8.37 31.50 -8.50
C ARG A 55 6.99 31.86 -7.92
N GLY A 56 6.50 33.09 -8.10
CA GLY A 56 5.16 33.49 -7.66
C GLY A 56 4.02 32.75 -8.37
N ALA A 57 4.21 32.42 -9.66
CA ALA A 57 3.26 31.61 -10.44
C ALA A 57 3.47 30.08 -10.24
N PHE A 58 4.54 29.68 -9.55
CA PHE A 58 4.99 28.31 -9.45
C PHE A 58 3.98 27.36 -8.77
N PRO A 59 3.27 27.72 -7.69
CA PRO A 59 2.26 26.82 -7.10
C PRO A 59 1.13 26.48 -8.08
N LEU A 60 0.71 27.42 -8.91
CA LEU A 60 -0.31 27.19 -9.93
C LEU A 60 0.24 26.32 -11.07
N ALA A 61 1.47 26.62 -11.53
CA ALA A 61 2.14 25.84 -12.56
C ALA A 61 2.38 24.39 -12.09
N ILE A 62 2.83 24.18 -10.85
CA ILE A 62 2.96 22.82 -10.26
C ILE A 62 1.62 22.11 -10.25
N ARG A 63 0.55 22.75 -9.76
CA ARG A 63 -0.80 22.14 -9.73
C ARG A 63 -1.25 21.74 -11.13
N ALA A 64 -1.09 22.59 -12.12
CA ALA A 64 -1.42 22.30 -13.51
C ALA A 64 -0.58 21.15 -14.07
N THR A 65 0.73 21.20 -13.86
CA THR A 65 1.66 20.16 -14.32
C THR A 65 1.38 18.81 -13.64
N MET A 66 1.09 18.82 -12.35
CA MET A 66 0.72 17.59 -11.64
C MET A 66 -0.64 17.02 -12.07
N ALA A 67 -1.59 17.89 -12.40
CA ALA A 67 -2.88 17.46 -12.95
C ALA A 67 -2.71 16.83 -14.34
N LEU A 68 -1.91 17.46 -15.20
CA LEU A 68 -1.54 16.94 -16.52
C LEU A 68 -0.74 15.64 -16.41
N ALA A 69 0.26 15.58 -15.52
CA ALA A 69 1.05 14.38 -15.29
C ALA A 69 0.19 13.22 -14.78
N ARG A 70 -0.75 13.46 -13.86
CA ARG A 70 -1.70 12.44 -13.40
C ARG A 70 -2.59 11.95 -14.51
N HIS A 71 -3.10 12.87 -15.36
CA HIS A 71 -3.93 12.52 -16.50
C HIS A 71 -3.12 11.70 -17.52
N TRP A 72 -1.92 12.14 -17.83
CA TRP A 72 -1.03 11.49 -18.79
C TRP A 72 -0.55 10.11 -18.33
N ILE A 73 -0.17 9.97 -17.06
CA ILE A 73 0.18 8.67 -16.43
C ILE A 73 -1.00 7.69 -16.49
N ARG A 74 -2.24 8.17 -16.41
CA ARG A 74 -3.45 7.33 -16.59
C ARG A 74 -3.63 6.83 -18.03
N TRP A 75 -3.21 7.62 -19.01
CA TRP A 75 -3.33 7.28 -20.44
C TRP A 75 -2.23 6.33 -20.90
N ASP A 76 -1.01 6.49 -20.41
CA ASP A 76 0.14 5.65 -20.77
C ASP A 76 0.16 4.35 -19.96
N ARG A 77 -0.84 3.51 -20.20
CA ARG A 77 -0.98 2.21 -19.52
C ARG A 77 0.17 1.24 -19.80
N LYS A 78 0.97 1.46 -20.85
CA LYS A 78 2.03 0.53 -21.30
C LYS A 78 3.45 1.01 -20.95
N GLY A 79 3.63 2.19 -20.34
CA GLY A 79 4.96 2.71 -19.99
C GLY A 79 5.91 2.96 -21.16
N SER A 80 5.52 2.61 -22.39
CA SER A 80 6.37 2.69 -23.57
C SER A 80 6.63 4.13 -24.05
N HIS A 81 5.66 5.02 -23.85
CA HIS A 81 5.83 6.45 -24.12
C HIS A 81 6.48 7.17 -22.93
N GLU A 82 6.33 6.64 -21.73
CA GLU A 82 6.85 7.20 -20.50
C GLU A 82 8.36 7.34 -20.52
N SER A 83 9.10 6.33 -21.01
CA SER A 83 10.55 6.36 -21.09
C SER A 83 11.08 7.37 -22.13
N ARG A 84 10.34 7.62 -23.22
CA ARG A 84 10.69 8.62 -24.23
C ARG A 84 10.44 10.04 -23.76
N THR A 85 9.26 10.28 -23.20
CA THR A 85 8.86 11.61 -22.72
C THR A 85 9.60 11.97 -21.44
N TYR A 86 9.91 11.00 -20.57
CA TYR A 86 10.77 11.23 -19.42
C TYR A 86 12.18 11.67 -19.82
N ARG A 87 12.79 11.04 -20.85
CA ARG A 87 14.09 11.46 -21.38
C ARG A 87 14.05 12.87 -21.96
N TRP A 88 12.93 13.26 -22.56
CA TRP A 88 12.76 14.61 -23.15
C TRP A 88 12.47 15.68 -22.08
N LEU A 89 11.81 15.31 -20.99
CA LEU A 89 11.48 16.20 -19.88
C LEU A 89 12.55 16.18 -18.76
N ARG A 90 13.54 15.31 -18.90
CA ARG A 90 14.66 15.23 -17.97
C ARG A 90 15.36 16.60 -17.91
N ASP A 91 15.76 16.97 -16.70
CA ASP A 91 16.41 18.26 -16.44
C ASP A 91 15.50 19.50 -16.63
N THR A 92 14.20 19.31 -16.70
CA THR A 92 13.20 20.37 -16.67
C THR A 92 12.46 20.42 -15.33
N PRO A 93 11.87 21.56 -14.93
CA PRO A 93 11.05 21.64 -13.71
C PRO A 93 9.85 20.69 -13.70
N ILE A 94 9.43 20.23 -14.89
CA ILE A 94 8.31 19.27 -15.08
C ILE A 94 8.72 17.87 -14.62
N GLU A 95 10.00 17.53 -14.67
CA GLU A 95 10.51 16.23 -14.22
C GLU A 95 10.11 15.94 -12.77
N GLY A 96 10.25 16.92 -11.87
CA GLY A 96 9.88 16.75 -10.46
C GLY A 96 8.41 16.44 -10.26
N ALA A 97 7.52 17.08 -11.03
CA ALA A 97 6.09 16.77 -11.00
C ALA A 97 5.78 15.35 -11.50
N LEU A 98 6.51 14.88 -12.51
CA LEU A 98 6.37 13.51 -13.04
C LEU A 98 6.86 12.47 -12.02
N LEU A 99 8.03 12.69 -11.39
CA LEU A 99 8.56 11.81 -10.36
C LEU A 99 7.59 11.67 -9.19
N TYR A 100 7.07 12.80 -8.71
CA TYR A 100 6.08 12.84 -7.64
C TYR A 100 4.78 12.13 -8.05
N ALA A 101 4.28 12.36 -9.26
CA ALA A 101 3.07 11.71 -9.77
C ALA A 101 3.24 10.18 -9.90
N ARG A 102 4.44 9.71 -10.28
CA ARG A 102 4.78 8.28 -10.34
C ARG A 102 4.82 7.64 -8.96
N ALA A 103 5.48 8.28 -8.00
CA ALA A 103 5.52 7.81 -6.63
C ALA A 103 4.10 7.67 -6.05
N ASN A 104 3.28 8.69 -6.21
CA ASN A 104 1.88 8.66 -5.78
C ASN A 104 1.04 7.61 -6.53
N ARG A 105 1.29 7.40 -7.82
CA ARG A 105 0.60 6.36 -8.61
C ARG A 105 0.85 4.97 -8.01
N LEU A 106 2.09 4.65 -7.64
CA LEU A 106 2.41 3.37 -7.02
C LEU A 106 1.67 3.19 -5.69
N ILE A 107 1.68 4.20 -4.82
CA ILE A 107 0.94 4.19 -3.55
C ILE A 107 -0.56 3.95 -3.79
N GLN A 108 -1.17 4.68 -4.73
CA GLN A 108 -2.59 4.49 -5.06
C GLN A 108 -2.85 3.11 -5.67
N THR A 109 -1.91 2.56 -6.45
CA THR A 109 -2.03 1.22 -7.02
C THR A 109 -2.05 0.16 -5.93
N LEU A 110 -1.14 0.22 -4.96
CA LEU A 110 -1.09 -0.69 -3.81
C LEU A 110 -2.39 -0.63 -3.00
N ARG A 111 -2.85 0.57 -2.66
CA ARG A 111 -4.09 0.76 -1.89
C ARG A 111 -5.32 0.16 -2.57
N HIS A 112 -5.45 0.37 -3.89
CA HIS A 112 -6.60 -0.09 -4.67
C HIS A 112 -6.32 -1.41 -5.40
N TYR A 113 -5.24 -2.13 -5.01
CA TYR A 113 -4.94 -3.41 -5.62
C TYR A 113 -6.05 -4.42 -5.27
N PRO A 114 -6.60 -5.16 -6.24
CA PRO A 114 -7.77 -6.00 -5.99
C PRO A 114 -7.48 -7.20 -5.08
N LEU A 115 -6.21 -7.64 -5.03
CA LEU A 115 -5.76 -8.73 -4.17
C LEU A 115 -5.13 -8.18 -2.89
N PRO A 116 -5.08 -8.97 -1.80
CA PRO A 116 -4.32 -8.60 -0.61
C PRO A 116 -2.86 -8.35 -0.92
N VAL A 117 -2.31 -7.29 -0.33
CA VAL A 117 -0.90 -6.92 -0.42
C VAL A 117 -0.30 -6.91 0.98
N ILE A 118 0.76 -7.68 1.17
CA ILE A 118 1.49 -7.84 2.43
C ILE A 118 2.85 -7.17 2.28
N ALA A 119 3.19 -6.21 3.14
CA ALA A 119 4.55 -5.71 3.26
C ALA A 119 5.30 -6.58 4.28
N ALA A 120 6.31 -7.31 3.83
CA ALA A 120 7.27 -8.03 4.66
C ALA A 120 8.54 -7.18 4.78
N ILE A 121 8.65 -6.47 5.90
CA ILE A 121 9.64 -5.43 6.14
C ILE A 121 10.85 -6.05 6.83
N ASP A 122 11.86 -6.40 6.04
CA ASP A 122 13.14 -6.91 6.52
C ASP A 122 14.23 -5.84 6.34
N GLY A 123 14.09 -4.74 7.05
CA GLY A 123 15.00 -3.60 6.96
C GLY A 123 14.32 -2.29 7.31
N ASP A 124 15.04 -1.19 7.12
CA ASP A 124 14.50 0.15 7.38
C ASP A 124 13.39 0.51 6.39
N ALA A 125 12.22 0.88 6.91
CA ALA A 125 11.09 1.43 6.18
C ALA A 125 10.89 2.90 6.55
N GLN A 126 11.64 3.80 5.93
CA GLN A 126 11.68 5.22 6.31
C GLN A 126 11.19 6.11 5.17
N GLY A 127 10.54 7.23 5.51
CA GLY A 127 10.01 8.16 4.52
C GLY A 127 9.12 7.45 3.51
N TYR A 128 9.45 7.55 2.21
CA TYR A 128 8.69 6.90 1.15
C TYR A 128 8.53 5.38 1.35
N GLY A 129 9.53 4.71 1.96
CA GLY A 129 9.43 3.28 2.29
C GLY A 129 8.33 2.99 3.32
N MET A 130 8.19 3.86 4.32
CA MET A 130 7.07 3.78 5.25
C MET A 130 5.74 4.08 4.56
N GLU A 131 5.67 5.11 3.70
CA GLU A 131 4.46 5.42 2.92
C GLU A 131 4.02 4.24 2.04
N LEU A 132 4.98 3.52 1.43
CA LEU A 132 4.71 2.31 0.65
C LEU A 132 4.17 1.19 1.53
N ALA A 133 4.81 0.92 2.67
CA ALA A 133 4.35 -0.09 3.61
C ALA A 133 2.93 0.23 4.14
N LEU A 134 2.65 1.50 4.46
CA LEU A 134 1.32 1.95 4.89
C LEU A 134 0.24 1.82 3.81
N ALA A 135 0.62 1.77 2.54
CA ALA A 135 -0.29 1.55 1.42
C ALA A 135 -0.64 0.07 1.19
N CYS A 136 0.11 -0.86 1.78
CA CYS A 136 -0.21 -2.29 1.77
C CYS A 136 -1.32 -2.61 2.79
N ASP A 137 -2.02 -3.72 2.60
CA ASP A 137 -3.08 -4.15 3.53
C ASP A 137 -2.50 -4.62 4.86
N PHE A 138 -1.47 -5.47 4.79
CA PHE A 138 -0.78 -6.01 5.96
C PHE A 138 0.67 -5.56 5.99
N ARG A 139 1.22 -5.45 7.20
CA ARG A 139 2.62 -5.10 7.48
C ARG A 139 3.16 -6.02 8.55
N LEU A 140 4.22 -6.76 8.21
CA LEU A 140 5.01 -7.57 9.11
C LEU A 140 6.41 -6.98 9.12
N MET A 141 7.08 -6.91 10.27
CA MET A 141 8.39 -6.28 10.37
C MET A 141 9.33 -7.09 11.25
N THR A 142 10.57 -7.22 10.81
CA THR A 142 11.62 -7.92 11.54
C THR A 142 12.04 -7.14 12.78
N ARG A 143 12.14 -7.84 13.93
CA ARG A 143 12.77 -7.32 15.15
C ARG A 143 14.25 -7.04 14.95
N GLY A 144 14.84 -6.24 15.80
CA GLY A 144 16.26 -5.94 15.80
C GLY A 144 16.57 -4.50 15.41
N THR A 145 17.46 -4.30 14.45
CA THR A 145 17.96 -2.95 14.08
C THR A 145 17.04 -2.19 13.14
N CYS A 146 16.08 -2.86 12.51
CA CYS A 146 15.14 -2.25 11.57
C CYS A 146 14.28 -1.16 12.21
N ARG A 147 14.07 -0.07 11.48
CA ARG A 147 13.29 1.09 11.95
C ARG A 147 12.26 1.52 10.90
N MET A 148 11.09 1.94 11.40
CA MET A 148 10.01 2.51 10.58
C MET A 148 9.73 3.94 11.05
N GLY A 149 9.65 4.91 10.11
CA GLY A 149 9.39 6.30 10.49
C GLY A 149 9.23 7.26 9.31
N GLN A 150 8.56 8.40 9.57
CA GLN A 150 8.48 9.53 8.64
C GLN A 150 9.58 10.51 8.97
N ILE A 151 10.70 10.39 8.28
CA ILE A 151 11.94 11.11 8.59
C ILE A 151 12.13 12.40 7.79
N GLU A 152 11.15 12.77 6.98
CA GLU A 152 11.25 13.88 6.03
C GLU A 152 11.56 15.21 6.71
N THR A 153 11.01 15.45 7.89
CA THR A 153 11.27 16.66 8.67
C THR A 153 12.76 16.85 9.00
N LEU A 154 13.53 15.76 9.14
CA LEU A 154 14.96 15.81 9.45
C LEU A 154 15.80 16.38 8.28
N VAL A 155 15.23 16.41 7.08
CA VAL A 155 15.86 16.96 5.87
C VAL A 155 15.06 18.11 5.27
N GLY A 156 14.16 18.74 6.05
CA GLY A 156 13.39 19.91 5.63
C GLY A 156 12.28 19.61 4.62
N LEU A 157 11.79 18.37 4.56
CA LEU A 157 10.71 17.95 3.69
C LEU A 157 9.46 17.56 4.51
N ILE A 158 8.39 17.25 3.80
CA ILE A 158 7.18 16.64 4.36
C ILE A 158 6.93 15.29 3.68
N PRO A 159 6.26 14.32 4.35
CA PRO A 159 5.76 13.10 3.71
C PRO A 159 4.86 13.45 2.52
N GLY A 160 5.26 13.00 1.33
CA GLY A 160 4.69 13.49 0.08
C GLY A 160 3.66 12.55 -0.57
N SER A 161 3.65 11.28 -0.21
CA SER A 161 2.85 10.26 -0.90
C SER A 161 1.74 9.67 -0.03
N GLY A 162 1.27 10.45 0.94
CA GLY A 162 0.11 10.11 1.78
C GLY A 162 0.45 9.66 3.20
N GLY A 163 1.73 9.62 3.59
CA GLY A 163 2.17 9.16 4.91
C GLY A 163 1.47 9.84 6.07
N ILE A 164 1.37 11.18 6.04
CA ILE A 164 0.67 11.94 7.08
C ILE A 164 -0.80 11.48 7.20
N HIS A 165 -1.48 11.34 6.05
CA HIS A 165 -2.90 11.01 6.02
C HIS A 165 -3.16 9.57 6.49
N HIS A 166 -2.30 8.63 6.10
CA HIS A 166 -2.39 7.24 6.56
C HIS A 166 -2.11 7.13 8.06
N LEU A 167 -1.09 7.81 8.56
CA LEU A 167 -0.76 7.82 9.98
C LEU A 167 -1.90 8.36 10.85
N VAL A 168 -2.48 9.50 10.47
CA VAL A 168 -3.60 10.07 11.23
C VAL A 168 -4.77 9.09 11.35
N LYS A 169 -5.02 8.29 10.30
CA LYS A 169 -6.10 7.29 10.30
C LYS A 169 -5.77 6.04 11.08
N LEU A 170 -4.52 5.60 11.04
CA LEU A 170 -4.09 4.37 11.72
C LEU A 170 -3.86 4.57 13.22
N VAL A 171 -3.14 5.63 13.60
CA VAL A 171 -2.68 5.82 14.99
C VAL A 171 -3.23 7.09 15.66
N GLY A 172 -4.13 7.78 14.98
CA GLY A 172 -4.70 9.04 15.44
C GLY A 172 -3.75 10.23 15.33
N ARG A 173 -4.31 11.45 15.46
CA ARG A 173 -3.58 12.70 15.24
C ARG A 173 -2.40 12.89 16.20
N ALA A 174 -2.55 12.53 17.47
CA ALA A 174 -1.51 12.76 18.47
C ALA A 174 -0.22 11.98 18.13
N SER A 175 -0.34 10.68 17.91
CA SER A 175 0.80 9.82 17.53
C SER A 175 1.37 10.21 16.16
N ALA A 176 0.51 10.49 15.19
CA ALA A 176 0.94 10.94 13.87
C ALA A 176 1.73 12.28 13.93
N THR A 177 1.31 13.22 14.79
CA THR A 177 2.02 14.49 15.05
C THR A 177 3.43 14.21 15.55
N LYS A 178 3.58 13.35 16.55
CA LYS A 178 4.89 12.99 17.12
C LYS A 178 5.79 12.36 16.06
N LEU A 179 5.30 11.36 15.32
CA LEU A 179 6.04 10.66 14.29
C LEU A 179 6.50 11.60 13.16
N CYS A 180 5.60 12.48 12.67
CA CYS A 180 5.91 13.35 11.53
C CYS A 180 6.74 14.57 11.91
N LEU A 181 6.47 15.23 13.06
CA LEU A 181 7.18 16.46 13.42
C LEU A 181 8.55 16.20 14.02
N LEU A 182 8.72 15.11 14.75
CA LEU A 182 10.00 14.75 15.35
C LEU A 182 10.85 13.84 14.44
N GLY A 183 10.26 13.25 13.39
CA GLY A 183 10.94 12.25 12.56
C GLY A 183 11.29 10.99 13.37
N GLU A 184 10.45 10.65 14.35
CA GLU A 184 10.69 9.50 15.23
C GLU A 184 10.68 8.20 14.43
N ARG A 185 11.58 7.29 14.80
CA ARG A 185 11.72 5.96 14.18
C ARG A 185 11.40 4.90 15.22
N LEU A 186 10.44 4.05 14.94
CA LEU A 186 10.01 2.96 15.80
C LEU A 186 10.68 1.65 15.37
N ASP A 187 11.05 0.83 16.35
CA ASP A 187 11.35 -0.58 16.11
C ASP A 187 10.06 -1.40 15.91
N ALA A 188 10.20 -2.69 15.60
CA ALA A 188 9.07 -3.53 15.26
C ALA A 188 8.07 -3.68 16.42
N ASP A 189 8.53 -3.83 17.66
CA ASP A 189 7.64 -4.00 18.81
C ASP A 189 6.88 -2.71 19.11
N SER A 190 7.56 -1.56 19.11
CA SER A 190 6.94 -0.24 19.27
C SER A 190 5.96 0.08 18.14
N ALA A 191 6.30 -0.26 16.89
CA ALA A 191 5.41 -0.08 15.75
C ALA A 191 4.16 -0.99 15.84
N CYS A 192 4.31 -2.20 16.36
CA CYS A 192 3.21 -3.12 16.62
C CYS A 192 2.28 -2.58 17.72
N GLN A 193 2.85 -2.14 18.84
CA GLN A 193 2.09 -1.54 19.95
C GLN A 193 1.33 -0.27 19.51
N ALA A 194 1.93 0.52 18.61
CA ALA A 194 1.30 1.71 18.03
C ALA A 194 0.22 1.39 16.98
N GLY A 195 0.05 0.14 16.57
CA GLY A 195 -0.89 -0.25 15.50
C GLY A 195 -0.41 0.09 14.08
N LEU A 196 0.86 0.40 13.91
CA LEU A 196 1.44 0.68 12.60
C LEU A 196 1.71 -0.59 11.80
N ILE A 197 2.06 -1.68 12.47
CA ILE A 197 2.24 -2.99 11.86
C ILE A 197 1.35 -4.02 12.55
N HIS A 198 1.06 -5.11 11.85
CA HIS A 198 0.20 -6.19 12.35
C HIS A 198 0.95 -7.18 13.21
N GLN A 199 2.26 -7.39 12.92
CA GLN A 199 3.07 -8.34 13.67
C GLN A 199 4.56 -8.00 13.58
N ALA A 200 5.26 -8.09 14.73
CA ALA A 200 6.69 -8.09 14.83
C ALA A 200 7.20 -9.53 14.78
N CYS A 201 8.14 -9.84 13.88
CA CYS A 201 8.67 -11.17 13.61
C CYS A 201 10.15 -11.25 13.97
N ASP A 202 10.63 -12.41 14.37
CA ASP A 202 12.07 -12.67 14.39
C ASP A 202 12.58 -12.80 12.95
N ALA A 203 13.87 -12.48 12.72
CA ALA A 203 14.43 -12.37 11.37
C ALA A 203 14.20 -13.64 10.53
N ASP A 204 14.45 -14.81 11.13
CA ASP A 204 14.33 -16.11 10.46
C ASP A 204 12.87 -16.51 10.17
N ASN A 205 11.90 -15.81 10.76
CA ASN A 205 10.48 -16.15 10.67
C ASN A 205 9.65 -15.21 9.79
N LEU A 206 10.18 -14.07 9.36
CA LEU A 206 9.42 -13.07 8.61
C LEU A 206 8.82 -13.64 7.31
N GLU A 207 9.66 -14.31 6.50
CA GLU A 207 9.23 -14.89 5.23
C GLU A 207 8.17 -15.98 5.44
N HIS A 208 8.42 -16.87 6.39
CA HIS A 208 7.47 -17.93 6.75
C HIS A 208 6.12 -17.33 7.19
N THR A 209 6.15 -16.35 8.08
CA THR A 209 4.92 -15.68 8.58
C THR A 209 4.16 -14.97 7.46
N ALA A 210 4.87 -14.28 6.56
CA ALA A 210 4.25 -13.62 5.40
C ALA A 210 3.60 -14.64 4.45
N ASN A 211 4.27 -15.76 4.19
CA ASN A 211 3.75 -16.83 3.36
C ASN A 211 2.54 -17.51 3.99
N GLN A 212 2.55 -17.78 5.30
CA GLN A 212 1.39 -18.33 6.02
C GLN A 212 0.18 -17.39 5.93
N LEU A 213 0.38 -16.08 6.15
CA LEU A 213 -0.69 -15.10 5.99
C LEU A 213 -1.23 -15.07 4.54
N ALA A 214 -0.34 -15.12 3.55
CA ALA A 214 -0.73 -15.16 2.14
C ALA A 214 -1.55 -16.41 1.80
N LEU A 215 -1.17 -17.59 2.33
CA LEU A 215 -1.91 -18.84 2.18
C LEU A 215 -3.30 -18.78 2.82
N GLN A 216 -3.41 -18.23 4.02
CA GLN A 216 -4.71 -18.01 4.68
C GLN A 216 -5.64 -17.10 3.84
N LEU A 217 -5.09 -16.02 3.28
CA LEU A 217 -5.84 -15.11 2.41
C LEU A 217 -6.20 -15.77 1.08
N ALA A 218 -5.33 -16.60 0.52
CA ALA A 218 -5.54 -17.32 -0.73
C ALA A 218 -6.73 -18.28 -0.71
N GLN A 219 -7.10 -18.78 0.45
CA GLN A 219 -8.28 -19.63 0.63
C GLN A 219 -9.61 -18.87 0.57
N LYS A 220 -9.58 -17.57 0.78
CA LYS A 220 -10.79 -16.73 0.75
C LYS A 220 -11.15 -16.37 -0.69
N SER A 221 -12.40 -16.00 -0.94
CA SER A 221 -12.86 -15.53 -2.25
C SER A 221 -12.14 -14.22 -2.64
N PRO A 222 -11.46 -14.15 -3.80
CA PRO A 222 -10.84 -12.90 -4.26
C PRO A 222 -11.87 -11.78 -4.43
N ALA A 223 -13.07 -12.09 -4.89
CA ALA A 223 -14.14 -11.11 -5.04
C ALA A 223 -14.54 -10.53 -3.67
N THR A 224 -14.68 -11.40 -2.66
CA THR A 224 -15.00 -10.98 -1.29
C THR A 224 -13.88 -10.13 -0.69
N LEU A 225 -12.62 -10.54 -0.82
CA LEU A 225 -11.49 -9.77 -0.30
C LEU A 225 -11.37 -8.40 -0.99
N SER A 226 -11.55 -8.35 -2.31
CA SER A 226 -11.56 -7.10 -3.07
C SER A 226 -12.70 -6.16 -2.65
N ALA A 227 -13.90 -6.70 -2.42
CA ALA A 227 -15.05 -5.94 -1.95
C ALA A 227 -14.81 -5.36 -0.54
N ILE A 228 -14.28 -6.17 0.39
CA ILE A 228 -13.95 -5.72 1.74
C ILE A 228 -12.90 -4.60 1.69
N LYS A 229 -11.82 -4.76 0.92
CA LYS A 229 -10.80 -3.72 0.74
C LYS A 229 -11.41 -2.41 0.24
N ALA A 230 -12.28 -2.47 -0.76
CA ALA A 230 -12.95 -1.30 -1.29
C ALA A 230 -13.86 -0.63 -0.25
N CYS A 231 -14.57 -1.39 0.59
CA CYS A 231 -15.38 -0.86 1.68
C CYS A 231 -14.53 -0.19 2.77
N LEU A 232 -13.38 -0.77 3.13
CA LEU A 232 -12.44 -0.16 4.08
C LEU A 232 -11.92 1.20 3.57
N LEU A 233 -11.57 1.28 2.28
CA LEU A 233 -11.14 2.54 1.66
C LEU A 233 -12.26 3.59 1.60
N ASP A 234 -13.49 3.19 1.31
CA ASP A 234 -14.64 4.11 1.34
C ASP A 234 -14.91 4.64 2.75
N SER A 235 -14.78 3.79 3.78
CA SER A 235 -14.92 4.20 5.19
C SER A 235 -13.89 5.26 5.60
N GLU A 236 -12.72 5.24 4.97
CA GLU A 236 -11.69 6.27 5.20
C GLU A 236 -11.96 7.59 4.47
N ALA A 237 -12.67 7.57 3.34
CA ALA A 237 -12.73 8.67 2.40
C ALA A 237 -14.09 9.38 2.35
N THR A 238 -15.15 8.77 2.90
CA THR A 238 -16.52 9.26 2.76
C THR A 238 -17.29 9.24 4.09
N SER A 239 -18.51 9.80 4.12
CA SER A 239 -19.45 9.63 5.24
C SER A 239 -19.90 8.17 5.35
N LEU A 240 -20.30 7.77 6.56
CA LEU A 240 -20.81 6.40 6.82
C LEU A 240 -21.98 6.07 5.88
N GLU A 241 -22.91 7.01 5.68
CA GLU A 241 -24.07 6.83 4.80
C GLU A 241 -23.64 6.49 3.36
N LEU A 242 -22.68 7.24 2.80
CA LEU A 242 -22.19 7.00 1.46
C LEU A 242 -21.37 5.70 1.38
N ALA A 243 -20.61 5.38 2.41
CA ALA A 243 -19.87 4.12 2.49
C ALA A 243 -20.83 2.92 2.51
N LEU A 244 -21.92 2.98 3.27
CA LEU A 244 -22.97 1.95 3.31
C LEU A 244 -23.63 1.79 1.92
N ALA A 245 -24.07 2.89 1.30
CA ALA A 245 -24.68 2.84 -0.03
C ALA A 245 -23.77 2.22 -1.10
N ARG A 246 -22.44 2.39 -0.97
CA ARG A 246 -21.46 1.76 -1.85
C ARG A 246 -21.17 0.29 -1.51
N SER A 247 -21.39 -0.11 -0.26
CA SER A 247 -21.16 -1.50 0.16
C SER A 247 -22.30 -2.44 -0.24
N GLU A 248 -23.54 -1.95 -0.35
CA GLU A 248 -24.69 -2.75 -0.71
C GLU A 248 -24.54 -3.55 -2.02
N PRO A 249 -24.21 -2.94 -3.18
CA PRO A 249 -24.01 -3.68 -4.42
C PRO A 249 -22.83 -4.67 -4.31
N ARG A 250 -21.75 -4.29 -3.62
CA ARG A 250 -20.60 -5.19 -3.43
C ARG A 250 -20.93 -6.42 -2.60
N PHE A 251 -21.79 -6.26 -1.60
CA PHE A 251 -22.29 -7.40 -0.81
C PHE A 251 -23.05 -8.38 -1.69
N MET A 252 -23.97 -7.88 -2.53
CA MET A 252 -24.74 -8.71 -3.44
C MET A 252 -23.85 -9.39 -4.48
N ASP A 253 -22.89 -8.66 -5.07
CA ASP A 253 -21.93 -9.21 -6.03
C ASP A 253 -21.10 -10.34 -5.39
N ALA A 254 -20.60 -10.15 -4.17
CA ALA A 254 -19.84 -11.16 -3.44
C ALA A 254 -20.71 -12.40 -3.10
N ALA A 255 -21.94 -12.17 -2.62
CA ALA A 255 -22.87 -13.24 -2.25
C ALA A 255 -23.31 -14.10 -3.45
N CYS A 256 -23.40 -13.53 -4.64
CA CYS A 256 -23.79 -14.22 -5.86
C CYS A 256 -22.65 -14.99 -6.55
N THR A 257 -21.42 -14.95 -6.01
CA THR A 257 -20.30 -15.70 -6.61
C THR A 257 -20.49 -17.22 -6.46
N PRO A 258 -20.05 -18.05 -7.42
CA PRO A 258 -20.12 -19.51 -7.31
C PRO A 258 -19.44 -20.03 -6.04
N GLN A 259 -18.32 -19.41 -5.62
CA GLN A 259 -17.60 -19.77 -4.40
C GLN A 259 -18.43 -19.51 -3.14
N ALA A 260 -19.13 -18.37 -3.06
CA ALA A 260 -20.00 -18.05 -1.94
C ALA A 260 -21.18 -19.04 -1.88
N GLN A 261 -21.83 -19.32 -3.00
CA GLN A 261 -22.93 -20.26 -3.09
C GLN A 261 -22.50 -21.68 -2.67
N HIS A 262 -21.31 -22.13 -3.09
CA HIS A 262 -20.75 -23.40 -2.64
C HIS A 262 -20.49 -23.42 -1.12
N SER A 263 -19.96 -22.34 -0.58
CA SER A 263 -19.70 -22.21 0.86
C SER A 263 -21.01 -22.25 1.67
N TYR A 264 -22.07 -21.60 1.20
CA TYR A 264 -23.38 -21.64 1.85
C TYR A 264 -23.96 -23.04 1.85
N ALA A 265 -23.89 -23.76 0.71
CA ALA A 265 -24.37 -25.14 0.61
C ALA A 265 -23.62 -26.06 1.59
N ARG A 266 -22.29 -25.93 1.68
CA ARG A 266 -21.48 -26.71 2.63
C ARG A 266 -21.87 -26.41 4.09
N GLN A 267 -22.05 -25.13 4.43
CA GLN A 267 -22.46 -24.75 5.78
C GLN A 267 -23.85 -25.30 6.12
N GLN A 268 -24.81 -25.23 5.19
CA GLN A 268 -26.15 -25.82 5.39
C GLN A 268 -26.10 -27.35 5.61
N GLN A 269 -25.28 -28.07 4.84
CA GLN A 269 -25.07 -29.50 5.03
C GLN A 269 -24.46 -29.81 6.41
N HIS A 270 -23.49 -29.03 6.86
CA HIS A 270 -22.87 -29.16 8.18
C HIS A 270 -23.90 -28.98 9.32
N LEU A 271 -24.74 -27.95 9.21
CA LEU A 271 -25.83 -27.69 10.15
C LEU A 271 -26.89 -28.80 10.15
N ALA A 272 -27.28 -29.31 8.96
CA ALA A 272 -28.21 -30.42 8.83
C ALA A 272 -27.68 -31.72 9.44
N GLY A 273 -26.36 -31.89 9.52
CA GLY A 273 -25.69 -32.97 10.23
C GLY A 273 -25.65 -32.83 11.74
N GLY A 274 -26.28 -31.80 12.32
CA GLY A 274 -26.37 -31.55 13.76
C GLY A 274 -25.18 -30.83 14.37
N HIS A 275 -24.28 -30.31 13.54
CA HIS A 275 -23.12 -29.53 13.99
C HIS A 275 -23.45 -28.05 14.14
N SER A 276 -22.70 -27.30 14.96
CA SER A 276 -22.92 -25.87 15.15
C SER A 276 -22.24 -25.03 14.07
N SER A 277 -22.77 -23.81 13.81
CA SER A 277 -22.10 -22.84 12.94
C SER A 277 -20.70 -22.48 13.46
N ALA A 278 -20.49 -22.44 14.78
CA ALA A 278 -19.18 -22.15 15.37
C ALA A 278 -18.13 -23.19 14.95
N GLN A 279 -18.46 -24.48 15.04
CA GLN A 279 -17.56 -25.56 14.61
C GLN A 279 -17.21 -25.47 13.11
N TYR A 280 -18.19 -25.12 12.25
CA TYR A 280 -17.92 -24.91 10.84
C TYR A 280 -16.97 -23.76 10.59
N LEU A 281 -17.20 -22.61 11.26
CA LEU A 281 -16.37 -21.42 11.09
C LEU A 281 -14.95 -21.63 11.63
N GLU A 282 -14.79 -22.38 12.73
CA GLU A 282 -13.49 -22.73 13.29
C GLU A 282 -12.67 -23.57 12.30
N GLN A 283 -13.29 -24.57 11.66
CA GLN A 283 -12.64 -25.36 10.61
C GLN A 283 -12.21 -24.53 9.40
N GLN A 284 -12.97 -23.45 9.07
CA GLN A 284 -12.60 -22.54 7.97
C GLN A 284 -11.52 -21.52 8.35
N SER A 285 -11.23 -21.34 9.64
CA SER A 285 -10.21 -20.40 10.14
C SER A 285 -8.85 -21.06 10.35
N THR A 286 -8.82 -22.39 10.53
CA THR A 286 -7.57 -23.16 10.72
C THR A 286 -6.98 -23.54 9.36
N VAL A 287 -5.70 -23.31 9.19
CA VAL A 287 -4.92 -23.68 8.00
C VAL A 287 -3.74 -24.49 8.49
N ASP A 288 -3.52 -25.67 7.93
CA ASP A 288 -2.33 -26.45 8.22
C ASP A 288 -1.05 -25.79 7.66
N GLN A 289 0.13 -26.35 7.98
CA GLN A 289 1.42 -25.83 7.53
C GLN A 289 1.58 -25.83 6.00
N ASN A 290 0.73 -26.57 5.28
CA ASN A 290 0.72 -26.67 3.82
C ASN A 290 -0.37 -25.80 3.17
N GLY A 291 -1.13 -25.03 3.97
CA GLY A 291 -2.22 -24.19 3.47
C GLY A 291 -3.52 -24.93 3.22
N ASN A 292 -3.69 -26.17 3.73
CA ASN A 292 -4.95 -26.89 3.65
C ASN A 292 -5.87 -26.52 4.84
N PRO A 293 -7.20 -26.37 4.58
CA PRO A 293 -8.19 -26.08 5.62
C PRO A 293 -8.36 -27.25 6.59
#